data_174230c54e0dbf5efa0e7970cfa3165c
#
_entry.id   174230c54e0dbf5efa0e7970cfa3165c
#
_cell.length_a   1.000
_cell.length_b   1.000
_cell.length_c   1.000
_cell.angle_alpha   90.00
_cell.angle_beta   90.00
_cell.angle_gamma   90.00
#
_symmetry.space_group_name_H-M   'P 1'
#
loop_
_entity.id
_entity.type
_entity.pdbx_description
1 polymer ?
#
loop_
_entity_poly.entity_id
_entity_poly.type
_entity_poly.pdbx_seq_one_letter_code
_entity_poly.pdbx_strand_id
1 'polypeptide(L)'
;TAVATVPWPRNERGALAGLKTTSYAENVVALAHARERGATEAVFANLAGHLCEGTGTNVLYVADDELRTPTLASGCLAGVTRALILEWYGGREVDEPIETVERASEVFLASTTRDAQAVARWDDRELDAPGPVTTEVRRVWRERERELLGLGVGLG
;
A
#
# COMPACT_ATOMS: atom_id res chain seq x y z
N THR A 1 -10.95 -4.12 1.54
CA THR A 1 -11.13 -2.75 1.99
C THR A 1 -11.48 -1.83 0.83
N ALA A 2 -11.97 -0.62 1.10
CA ALA A 2 -12.20 0.42 0.09
C ALA A 2 -11.23 1.59 0.32
N VAL A 3 -10.67 2.16 -0.74
CA VAL A 3 -9.80 3.32 -0.71
C VAL A 3 -10.37 4.47 -1.54
N ALA A 4 -10.02 5.69 -1.18
CA ALA A 4 -10.36 6.88 -1.95
C ALA A 4 -9.10 7.71 -2.22
N THR A 5 -8.95 8.19 -3.44
CA THR A 5 -7.94 9.17 -3.81
C THR A 5 -8.28 10.52 -3.20
N VAL A 6 -7.31 11.20 -2.61
CA VAL A 6 -7.51 12.55 -2.09
C VAL A 6 -6.99 13.62 -3.06
N PRO A 7 -7.60 14.83 -3.07
CA PRO A 7 -7.21 15.88 -4.00
C PRO A 7 -5.92 16.61 -3.60
N TRP A 8 -5.42 16.37 -2.39
CA TRP A 8 -4.19 16.99 -1.88
C TRP A 8 -2.98 16.11 -2.13
N PRO A 9 -1.91 16.62 -2.72
CA PRO A 9 -0.70 15.82 -2.94
C PRO A 9 0.12 15.67 -1.66
N ARG A 10 0.78 14.52 -1.50
CA ARG A 10 1.87 14.37 -0.55
C ARG A 10 3.08 15.18 -1.04
N ASN A 11 3.67 15.99 -0.17
CA ASN A 11 4.84 16.77 -0.54
C ASN A 11 6.13 15.94 -0.35
N GLU A 12 6.59 15.29 -1.41
CA GLU A 12 7.83 14.49 -1.42
C GLU A 12 9.11 15.33 -1.24
N ARG A 13 8.98 16.67 -1.34
CA ARG A 13 10.09 17.61 -1.14
C ARG A 13 10.06 18.25 0.24
N GLY A 14 9.09 17.89 1.06
CA GLY A 14 8.96 18.41 2.42
C GLY A 14 10.01 17.80 3.36
N ALA A 15 10.37 18.53 4.40
CA ALA A 15 11.33 18.08 5.41
C ALA A 15 10.88 16.81 6.17
N LEU A 16 9.59 16.48 6.11
CA LEU A 16 9.02 15.30 6.77
C LEU A 16 8.74 14.13 5.81
N ALA A 17 9.07 14.28 4.51
CA ALA A 17 8.88 13.21 3.53
C ALA A 17 9.62 11.94 3.95
N GLY A 18 8.96 10.80 3.89
CA GLY A 18 9.52 9.50 4.28
C GLY A 18 9.74 9.31 5.78
N LEU A 19 9.40 10.28 6.63
CA LEU A 19 9.55 10.17 8.08
C LEU A 19 8.24 9.75 8.76
N LYS A 20 8.34 8.81 9.69
CA LYS A 20 7.23 8.46 10.59
C LYS A 20 7.18 9.48 11.72
N THR A 21 6.21 10.40 11.66
CA THR A 21 6.05 11.48 12.64
C THR A 21 4.75 11.37 13.41
N THR A 22 4.61 12.11 14.51
CA THR A 22 3.35 12.28 15.24
C THR A 22 2.47 13.40 14.67
N SER A 23 2.95 14.14 13.67
CA SER A 23 2.21 15.20 12.97
C SER A 23 1.24 14.60 11.95
N TYR A 24 0.10 14.11 12.42
CA TYR A 24 -0.88 13.36 11.63
C TYR A 24 -2.05 14.21 11.07
N ALA A 25 -2.01 15.53 11.19
CA ALA A 25 -3.13 16.38 10.81
C ALA A 25 -3.57 16.19 9.35
N GLU A 26 -2.62 16.12 8.42
CA GLU A 26 -2.89 15.89 7.00
C GLU A 26 -3.56 14.52 6.79
N ASN A 27 -3.06 13.46 7.44
CA ASN A 27 -3.62 12.12 7.35
C ASN A 27 -5.04 12.03 7.95
N VAL A 28 -5.31 12.78 9.03
CA VAL A 28 -6.64 12.85 9.65
C VAL A 28 -7.65 13.48 8.69
N VAL A 29 -7.29 14.60 8.04
CA VAL A 29 -8.13 15.27 7.05
C VAL A 29 -8.37 14.35 5.83
N ALA A 30 -7.33 13.71 5.33
CA ALA A 30 -7.43 12.77 4.22
C ALA A 30 -8.33 11.57 4.54
N LEU A 31 -8.21 11.01 5.73
CA LEU A 31 -9.04 9.88 6.15
C LEU A 31 -10.50 10.29 6.36
N ALA A 32 -10.77 11.52 6.84
CA ALA A 32 -12.14 12.06 6.93
C ALA A 32 -12.76 12.17 5.53
N HIS A 33 -12.04 12.71 4.56
CA HIS A 33 -12.47 12.80 3.16
C HIS A 33 -12.78 11.41 2.56
N ALA A 34 -11.94 10.41 2.82
CA ALA A 34 -12.19 9.04 2.38
C ALA A 34 -13.46 8.45 2.99
N ARG A 35 -13.70 8.69 4.29
CA ARG A 35 -14.92 8.22 4.99
C ARG A 35 -16.20 8.80 4.42
N GLU A 36 -16.20 10.06 4.02
CA GLU A 36 -17.35 10.70 3.35
C GLU A 36 -17.69 10.02 2.01
N ARG A 37 -16.73 9.29 1.42
CA ARG A 37 -16.87 8.50 0.19
C ARG A 37 -17.06 7.00 0.44
N GLY A 38 -17.33 6.62 1.68
CA GLY A 38 -17.51 5.22 2.05
C GLY A 38 -16.22 4.38 1.95
N ALA A 39 -15.06 5.02 2.01
CA ALA A 39 -13.76 4.35 2.04
C ALA A 39 -13.18 4.31 3.45
N THR A 40 -12.29 3.36 3.70
CA THR A 40 -11.65 3.14 5.01
C THR A 40 -10.19 3.56 5.04
N GLU A 41 -9.63 3.90 3.87
CA GLU A 41 -8.28 4.43 3.71
C GLU A 41 -8.26 5.50 2.63
N ALA A 42 -7.40 6.50 2.79
CA ALA A 42 -7.14 7.53 1.79
C ALA A 42 -5.78 7.30 1.16
N VAL A 43 -5.67 7.55 -0.14
CA VAL A 43 -4.41 7.40 -0.88
C VAL A 43 -4.03 8.73 -1.54
N PHE A 44 -2.76 9.05 -1.46
CA PHE A 44 -2.17 10.26 -2.00
C PHE A 44 -1.40 9.99 -3.29
N ALA A 45 -1.54 10.91 -4.25
CA ALA A 45 -0.47 11.18 -5.20
C ALA A 45 0.56 12.13 -4.56
N ASN A 46 1.77 12.19 -5.12
CA ASN A 46 2.74 13.22 -4.75
C ASN A 46 2.61 14.47 -5.63
N LEU A 47 3.49 15.48 -5.45
CA LEU A 47 3.47 16.71 -6.25
C LEU A 47 3.72 16.48 -7.74
N ALA A 48 4.38 15.38 -8.12
CA ALA A 48 4.57 15.00 -9.51
C ALA A 48 3.36 14.26 -10.10
N GLY A 49 2.30 14.02 -9.32
CA GLY A 49 1.13 13.23 -9.72
C GLY A 49 1.34 11.73 -9.66
N HIS A 50 2.47 11.26 -9.14
CA HIS A 50 2.74 9.84 -9.01
C HIS A 50 2.07 9.25 -7.76
N LEU A 51 1.68 7.97 -7.85
CA LEU A 51 1.20 7.21 -6.71
C LEU A 51 2.23 7.27 -5.57
N CYS A 52 1.77 7.51 -4.34
CA CYS A 52 2.64 7.64 -3.18
C CYS A 52 2.32 6.61 -2.09
N GLU A 53 1.37 6.90 -1.22
CA GLU A 53 1.03 6.05 -0.07
C GLU A 53 -0.38 6.30 0.45
N GLY A 54 -0.86 5.44 1.35
CA GLY A 54 -2.05 5.70 2.16
C GLY A 54 -1.77 6.57 3.39
N THR A 55 -2.79 6.81 4.21
CA THR A 55 -2.62 7.60 5.46
C THR A 55 -1.79 6.86 6.51
N GLY A 56 -1.76 5.54 6.47
CA GLY A 56 -0.99 4.69 7.39
C GLY A 56 -0.49 3.40 6.73
N THR A 57 -0.42 3.39 5.40
CA THR A 57 -0.12 2.20 4.61
C THR A 57 0.74 2.53 3.40
N ASN A 58 1.58 1.58 2.97
CA ASN A 58 2.14 1.61 1.63
C ASN A 58 1.15 0.95 0.65
N VAL A 59 1.20 1.37 -0.61
CA VAL A 59 0.36 0.80 -1.69
C VAL A 59 1.21 -0.12 -2.55
N LEU A 60 0.67 -1.31 -2.83
CA LEU A 60 1.23 -2.24 -3.81
C LEU A 60 0.11 -2.62 -4.79
N TYR A 61 0.46 -2.82 -6.05
CA TYR A 61 -0.52 -3.11 -7.10
C TYR A 61 0.08 -4.03 -8.16
N VAL A 62 -0.76 -4.74 -8.87
CA VAL A 62 -0.36 -5.63 -9.97
C VAL A 62 -0.78 -5.00 -11.29
N ALA A 63 0.18 -4.72 -12.14
CA ALA A 63 -0.04 -4.25 -13.50
C ALA A 63 0.91 -4.98 -14.45
N ASP A 64 0.42 -5.36 -15.63
CA ASP A 64 1.17 -6.14 -16.63
C ASP A 64 1.79 -7.42 -16.02
N ASP A 65 1.03 -8.12 -15.16
CA ASP A 65 1.43 -9.32 -14.41
C ASP A 65 2.63 -9.12 -13.46
N GLU A 66 2.98 -7.88 -13.15
CA GLU A 66 4.08 -7.54 -12.26
C GLU A 66 3.59 -6.84 -10.99
N LEU A 67 4.07 -7.28 -9.82
CA LEU A 67 3.86 -6.58 -8.56
C LEU A 67 4.72 -5.31 -8.52
N ARG A 68 4.08 -4.16 -8.30
CA ARG A 68 4.73 -2.85 -8.26
C ARG A 68 4.37 -2.10 -6.98
N THR A 69 5.25 -1.19 -6.59
CA THR A 69 5.03 -0.26 -5.47
C THR A 69 5.80 1.04 -5.74
N PRO A 70 5.33 2.19 -5.25
CA PRO A 70 6.08 3.44 -5.35
C PRO A 70 7.49 3.34 -4.80
N THR A 71 8.46 4.00 -5.45
CA THR A 71 9.82 4.15 -4.90
C THR A 71 9.79 5.02 -3.65
N LEU A 72 10.83 4.98 -2.84
CA LEU A 72 10.94 5.89 -1.68
C LEU A 72 11.09 7.36 -2.10
N ALA A 73 11.54 7.62 -3.33
CA ALA A 73 11.60 8.97 -3.91
C ALA A 73 10.21 9.60 -4.13
N SER A 74 9.13 8.78 -4.18
CA SER A 74 7.75 9.28 -4.20
C SER A 74 7.38 10.05 -2.94
N GLY A 75 8.15 9.94 -1.86
CA GLY A 75 7.88 10.53 -0.55
C GLY A 75 7.16 9.59 0.41
N CYS A 76 6.87 8.36 0.00
CA CYS A 76 6.24 7.37 0.85
C CYS A 76 7.16 6.93 2.00
N LEU A 77 6.54 6.49 3.10
CA LEU A 77 7.29 5.90 4.22
C LEU A 77 8.02 4.62 3.76
N ALA A 78 9.28 4.45 4.19
CA ALA A 78 10.00 3.18 4.09
C ALA A 78 9.40 2.16 5.07
N GLY A 79 8.21 1.63 4.74
CA GLY A 79 7.47 0.72 5.61
C GLY A 79 8.17 -0.64 5.73
N VAL A 80 8.24 -1.16 6.97
CA VAL A 80 8.86 -2.47 7.24
C VAL A 80 8.10 -3.58 6.50
N THR A 81 6.76 -3.59 6.57
CA THR A 81 5.94 -4.59 5.86
C THR A 81 6.17 -4.53 4.34
N ARG A 82 6.23 -3.32 3.76
CA ARG A 82 6.57 -3.14 2.34
C ARG A 82 7.93 -3.74 2.00
N ALA A 83 8.96 -3.44 2.80
CA ALA A 83 10.32 -3.94 2.58
C ALA A 83 10.39 -5.48 2.63
N LEU A 84 9.73 -6.08 3.63
CA LEU A 84 9.68 -7.54 3.76
C LEU A 84 8.89 -8.21 2.63
N ILE A 85 7.80 -7.60 2.13
CA ILE A 85 7.09 -8.13 0.96
C ILE A 85 8.02 -8.13 -0.26
N LEU A 86 8.75 -7.05 -0.52
CA LEU A 86 9.70 -6.98 -1.62
C LEU A 86 10.84 -8.00 -1.49
N GLU A 87 11.33 -8.23 -0.27
CA GLU A 87 12.39 -9.20 0.02
C GLU A 87 11.91 -10.65 -0.15
N TRP A 88 10.73 -10.99 0.37
CA TRP A 88 10.26 -12.36 0.46
C TRP A 88 9.49 -12.85 -0.77
N TYR A 89 8.75 -11.96 -1.39
CA TYR A 89 7.93 -12.27 -2.54
C TYR A 89 8.52 -11.71 -3.84
N GLY A 90 9.12 -10.53 -3.77
CA GLY A 90 9.59 -9.77 -4.92
C GLY A 90 8.65 -8.62 -5.28
N GLY A 91 8.94 -8.00 -6.40
CA GLY A 91 8.21 -6.84 -6.91
C GLY A 91 9.16 -5.73 -7.34
N ARG A 92 8.64 -4.77 -8.08
CA ARG A 92 9.41 -3.65 -8.62
C ARG A 92 9.00 -2.33 -7.98
N GLU A 93 9.98 -1.53 -7.60
CA GLU A 93 9.79 -0.15 -7.21
C GLU A 93 9.73 0.75 -8.46
N VAL A 94 8.67 1.56 -8.57
CA VAL A 94 8.40 2.41 -9.74
C VAL A 94 7.83 3.76 -9.32
N ASP A 95 8.06 4.78 -10.14
CA ASP A 95 7.38 6.07 -10.03
C ASP A 95 6.44 6.22 -11.23
N GLU A 96 5.16 5.89 -11.01
CA GLU A 96 4.12 5.92 -12.03
C GLU A 96 2.98 6.86 -11.62
N PRO A 97 2.29 7.49 -12.59
CA PRO A 97 1.11 8.29 -12.32
C PRO A 97 0.07 7.51 -11.48
N ILE A 98 -0.65 8.20 -10.59
CA ILE A 98 -1.65 7.54 -9.73
C ILE A 98 -2.74 6.83 -10.55
N GLU A 99 -3.02 7.31 -11.77
CA GLU A 99 -3.97 6.73 -12.71
C GLU A 99 -3.57 5.32 -13.17
N THR A 100 -2.32 4.90 -12.94
CA THR A 100 -1.88 3.52 -13.23
C THR A 100 -2.74 2.48 -12.50
N VAL A 101 -3.30 2.83 -11.34
CA VAL A 101 -4.20 1.93 -10.60
C VAL A 101 -5.49 1.62 -11.35
N GLU A 102 -5.91 2.43 -12.33
CA GLU A 102 -7.09 2.17 -13.15
C GLU A 102 -6.94 0.90 -14.01
N ARG A 103 -5.72 0.53 -14.35
CA ARG A 103 -5.39 -0.69 -15.10
C ARG A 103 -4.83 -1.82 -14.25
N ALA A 104 -4.64 -1.58 -12.95
CA ALA A 104 -4.17 -2.62 -12.05
C ALA A 104 -5.19 -3.76 -11.94
N SER A 105 -4.74 -5.01 -12.02
CA SER A 105 -5.60 -6.17 -11.80
C SER A 105 -5.87 -6.41 -10.32
N GLU A 106 -4.91 -6.06 -9.46
CA GLU A 106 -5.02 -6.16 -8.01
C GLU A 106 -4.38 -4.94 -7.36
N VAL A 107 -4.92 -4.54 -6.20
CA VAL A 107 -4.30 -3.57 -5.30
C VAL A 107 -4.39 -4.08 -3.87
N PHE A 108 -3.34 -3.89 -3.10
CA PHE A 108 -3.37 -4.13 -1.66
C PHE A 108 -2.55 -3.10 -0.89
N LEU A 109 -2.90 -2.94 0.37
CA LEU A 109 -2.24 -2.04 1.31
C LEU A 109 -1.35 -2.83 2.25
N ALA A 110 -0.15 -2.33 2.52
CA ALA A 110 0.81 -2.94 3.44
C ALA A 110 1.04 -2.07 4.68
N SER A 111 0.90 -2.66 5.85
CA SER A 111 1.24 -2.05 7.13
C SER A 111 1.42 -3.11 8.21
N THR A 112 2.08 -2.77 9.31
CA THR A 112 2.31 -3.67 10.45
C THR A 112 1.01 -4.22 11.07
N THR A 113 -0.10 -3.52 10.94
CA THR A 113 -1.39 -3.92 11.54
C THR A 113 -2.33 -4.61 10.57
N ARG A 114 -2.00 -4.61 9.28
CA ARG A 114 -2.88 -5.12 8.21
C ARG A 114 -2.19 -6.18 7.34
N ASP A 115 -0.87 -6.36 7.49
CA ASP A 115 -0.02 -7.18 6.64
C ASP A 115 -0.22 -6.79 5.15
N ALA A 116 -0.84 -7.65 4.34
CA ALA A 116 -1.24 -7.36 2.96
C ALA A 116 -2.77 -7.34 2.87
N GLN A 117 -3.38 -6.16 2.99
CA GLN A 117 -4.83 -5.97 2.96
C GLN A 117 -5.32 -5.69 1.54
N ALA A 118 -6.08 -6.63 0.94
CA ALA A 118 -6.65 -6.47 -0.39
C ALA A 118 -7.63 -5.28 -0.45
N VAL A 119 -7.56 -4.52 -1.54
CA VAL A 119 -8.48 -3.42 -1.87
C VAL A 119 -9.55 -3.98 -2.79
N ALA A 120 -10.81 -3.91 -2.36
CA ALA A 120 -11.97 -4.35 -3.13
C ALA A 120 -12.62 -3.21 -3.93
N ARG A 121 -12.35 -1.96 -3.57
CA ARG A 121 -12.82 -0.78 -4.30
C ARG A 121 -11.81 0.35 -4.21
N TRP A 122 -11.52 0.98 -5.34
CA TRP A 122 -10.71 2.20 -5.43
C TRP A 122 -11.55 3.29 -6.09
N ASP A 123 -11.87 4.34 -5.36
CA ASP A 123 -12.87 5.36 -5.73
C ASP A 123 -14.17 4.68 -6.18
N ASP A 124 -14.55 4.83 -7.45
CA ASP A 124 -15.77 4.22 -8.02
C ASP A 124 -15.50 2.88 -8.73
N ARG A 125 -14.24 2.40 -8.72
CA ARG A 125 -13.85 1.16 -9.39
C ARG A 125 -13.84 -0.02 -8.43
N GLU A 126 -14.63 -1.04 -8.73
CA GLU A 126 -14.59 -2.34 -8.03
C GLU A 126 -13.39 -3.17 -8.54
N LEU A 127 -12.77 -3.91 -7.62
CA LEU A 127 -11.65 -4.81 -7.85
C LEU A 127 -11.98 -6.21 -7.30
N ASP A 128 -11.59 -7.24 -8.03
CA ASP A 128 -11.63 -8.61 -7.51
C ASP A 128 -10.60 -8.76 -6.39
N ALA A 129 -11.06 -9.00 -5.15
CA ALA A 129 -10.20 -9.00 -3.98
C ALA A 129 -10.56 -10.11 -2.97
N PRO A 130 -9.55 -10.85 -2.49
CA PRO A 130 -8.16 -10.81 -2.92
C PRO A 130 -7.94 -11.51 -4.26
N GLY A 131 -7.09 -10.96 -5.11
CA GLY A 131 -6.65 -11.62 -6.32
C GLY A 131 -5.52 -12.65 -6.05
N PRO A 132 -5.04 -13.35 -7.09
CA PRO A 132 -4.06 -14.42 -6.95
C PRO A 132 -2.71 -13.95 -6.37
N VAL A 133 -2.20 -12.79 -6.79
CA VAL A 133 -0.93 -12.26 -6.29
C VAL A 133 -1.04 -11.86 -4.82
N THR A 134 -2.10 -11.13 -4.44
CA THR A 134 -2.36 -10.78 -3.04
C THR A 134 -2.49 -12.01 -2.15
N THR A 135 -3.15 -13.05 -2.65
CA THR A 135 -3.31 -14.33 -1.93
C THR A 135 -1.97 -15.01 -1.71
N GLU A 136 -1.11 -15.02 -2.73
CA GLU A 136 0.22 -15.63 -2.64
C GLU A 136 1.15 -14.81 -1.72
N VAL A 137 1.13 -13.48 -1.82
CA VAL A 137 1.86 -12.60 -0.88
C VAL A 137 1.48 -12.91 0.57
N ARG A 138 0.17 -13.06 0.86
CA ARG A 138 -0.31 -13.44 2.21
C ARG A 138 0.16 -14.81 2.65
N ARG A 139 0.26 -15.77 1.72
CA ARG A 139 0.76 -17.11 2.03
C ARG A 139 2.23 -17.04 2.43
N VAL A 140 3.06 -16.41 1.57
CA VAL A 140 4.49 -16.23 1.82
C VAL A 140 4.74 -15.47 3.12
N TRP A 141 3.96 -14.40 3.38
CA TRP A 141 4.04 -13.63 4.62
C TRP A 141 3.87 -14.51 5.85
N ARG A 142 2.78 -15.30 5.91
CA ARG A 142 2.52 -16.17 7.06
C ARG A 142 3.58 -17.24 7.29
N GLU A 143 4.16 -17.77 6.23
CA GLU A 143 5.25 -18.76 6.32
C GLU A 143 6.51 -18.11 6.89
N ARG A 144 6.93 -16.99 6.34
CA ARG A 144 8.12 -16.26 6.78
C ARG A 144 7.98 -15.70 8.20
N GLU A 145 6.82 -15.16 8.54
CA GLU A 145 6.53 -14.69 9.89
C GLU A 145 6.66 -15.81 10.93
N ARG A 146 6.13 -17.00 10.64
CA ARG A 146 6.28 -18.16 11.53
C ARG A 146 7.74 -18.58 11.69
N GLU A 147 8.52 -18.59 10.61
CA GLU A 147 9.95 -18.88 10.67
C GLU A 147 10.68 -17.87 11.57
N LEU A 148 10.44 -16.57 11.38
CA LEU A 148 11.06 -15.50 12.17
C LEU A 148 10.71 -15.57 13.66
N LEU A 149 9.46 -15.95 13.99
CA LEU A 149 9.00 -16.08 15.37
C LEU A 149 9.41 -17.39 16.01
N GLY A 150 10.14 -18.27 15.31
CA GLY A 150 10.53 -19.59 15.81
C GLY A 150 9.32 -20.51 16.02
N LEU A 151 8.15 -20.19 15.44
CA LEU A 151 6.94 -21.01 15.47
C LEU A 151 7.02 -22.06 14.35
N GLY A 152 8.12 -22.79 14.28
CA GLY A 152 8.36 -23.83 13.29
C GLY A 152 7.21 -24.84 13.25
N VAL A 153 6.93 -25.37 12.06
CA VAL A 153 5.97 -26.45 11.80
C VAL A 153 6.17 -27.52 12.85
N GLY A 154 5.24 -27.63 13.80
CA GLY A 154 5.23 -28.72 14.74
C GLY A 154 5.24 -30.02 13.93
N LEU A 155 6.31 -30.80 14.10
CA LEU A 155 6.38 -32.18 13.62
C LEU A 155 5.24 -32.93 14.32
N GLY A 156 4.13 -33.05 13.60
CA GLY A 156 3.04 -33.94 13.94
C GLY A 156 3.13 -35.17 13.07
#